data_152712e60577ec761175997e2bd31262
#
_entry.id   152712e60577ec761175997e2bd31262
#
_cell.length_a   1.000
_cell.length_b   1.000
_cell.length_c   1.000
_cell.angle_alpha   90.00
_cell.angle_beta   90.00
_cell.angle_gamma   90.00
#
_symmetry.space_group_name_H-M   'P 1'
#
loop_
_entity.id
_entity.type
_entity.pdbx_description
1 polymer ?
#
loop_
_entity_poly.entity_id
_entity_poly.type
_entity_poly.pdbx_seq_one_letter_code
_entity_poly.pdbx_strand_id
1 'polypeptide(L)'
;MGMDFQPPYPVQFRGSGLARWLLRLLGWRMDFQGLPTQQGVIVVYPHTSNWDFPVALLLKWAVGIRVQFWSKDTLFRIPLFSRWLRWVGGVPISRSAPHGVVGQMTALMQQKKAQGQYFWLALSPEGTRRLTDGWRSGFYRLALQADVPVGLAGLDYSRKRLIFRDFVRLSGNEKDDLACMALALKDVRGLRPDAAAPVRLIKSDGVQADTIQK
;
A
#
# COMPACT_ATOMS: atom_id res chain seq x y z
N MET A 1 -6.63 16.61 13.45
CA MET A 1 -6.84 16.69 11.99
C MET A 1 -7.21 15.29 11.54
N GLY A 2 -8.31 15.09 10.88
CA GLY A 2 -8.95 13.81 10.76
C GLY A 2 -8.76 13.17 9.40
N MET A 3 -9.31 11.99 9.26
CA MET A 3 -9.51 11.33 7.98
C MET A 3 -10.42 12.24 7.13
N ASP A 4 -9.83 12.96 6.16
CA ASP A 4 -10.53 14.01 5.36
C ASP A 4 -11.58 13.46 4.40
N PHE A 5 -11.73 12.13 4.36
CA PHE A 5 -12.59 11.45 3.42
C PHE A 5 -13.73 10.71 4.14
N GLN A 6 -14.96 10.95 3.71
CA GLN A 6 -16.14 10.26 4.24
C GLN A 6 -16.84 9.46 3.13
N PRO A 7 -17.31 8.24 3.45
CA PRO A 7 -18.11 7.46 2.51
C PRO A 7 -19.51 8.09 2.28
N PRO A 8 -20.19 7.74 1.18
CA PRO A 8 -19.75 6.85 0.11
C PRO A 8 -18.70 7.49 -0.80
N TYR A 9 -17.65 6.73 -1.12
CA TYR A 9 -16.56 7.23 -1.97
C TYR A 9 -16.94 7.23 -3.46
N PRO A 10 -16.46 8.21 -4.26
CA PRO A 10 -16.88 8.38 -5.65
C PRO A 10 -16.41 7.28 -6.60
N VAL A 11 -15.26 6.63 -6.29
CA VAL A 11 -14.70 5.59 -7.17
C VAL A 11 -15.16 4.23 -6.70
N GLN A 12 -16.12 3.64 -7.44
CA GLN A 12 -16.72 2.36 -7.15
C GLN A 12 -16.26 1.27 -8.13
N PHE A 13 -16.28 0.02 -7.68
CA PHE A 13 -15.83 -1.12 -8.46
C PHE A 13 -16.82 -2.27 -8.42
N ARG A 14 -16.83 -3.04 -9.50
CA ARG A 14 -17.56 -4.32 -9.56
C ARG A 14 -16.56 -5.47 -9.47
N GLY A 15 -16.47 -6.08 -8.30
CA GLY A 15 -15.55 -7.18 -8.05
C GLY A 15 -16.07 -8.55 -8.53
N SER A 16 -15.17 -9.55 -8.50
CA SER A 16 -15.45 -10.92 -8.88
C SER A 16 -16.36 -11.62 -7.86
N GLY A 17 -17.48 -12.18 -8.33
CA GLY A 17 -18.37 -13.00 -7.52
C GLY A 17 -17.70 -14.29 -7.02
N LEU A 18 -16.89 -14.94 -7.88
CA LEU A 18 -16.13 -16.14 -7.53
C LEU A 18 -15.12 -15.85 -6.41
N ALA A 19 -14.37 -14.74 -6.52
CA ALA A 19 -13.40 -14.35 -5.49
C ALA A 19 -14.11 -14.06 -4.15
N ARG A 20 -15.26 -13.38 -4.16
CA ARG A 20 -16.08 -13.17 -2.97
C ARG A 20 -16.58 -14.47 -2.34
N TRP A 21 -17.01 -15.42 -3.17
CA TRP A 21 -17.46 -16.73 -2.72
C TRP A 21 -16.32 -17.51 -2.05
N LEU A 22 -15.14 -17.57 -2.68
CA LEU A 22 -13.95 -18.21 -2.11
C LEU A 22 -13.54 -17.57 -0.77
N LEU A 23 -13.55 -16.24 -0.68
CA LEU A 23 -13.25 -15.55 0.58
C LEU A 23 -14.25 -15.91 1.68
N ARG A 24 -15.54 -16.00 1.35
CA ARG A 24 -16.57 -16.44 2.31
C ARG A 24 -16.34 -17.86 2.81
N LEU A 25 -15.97 -18.79 1.93
CA LEU A 25 -15.61 -20.16 2.32
C LEU A 25 -14.42 -20.19 3.26
N LEU A 26 -13.43 -19.30 3.04
CA LEU A 26 -12.26 -19.12 3.93
C LEU A 26 -12.60 -18.35 5.21
N GLY A 27 -13.84 -17.86 5.36
CA GLY A 27 -14.32 -17.08 6.49
C GLY A 27 -13.91 -15.61 6.48
N TRP A 28 -13.37 -15.10 5.36
CA TRP A 28 -12.95 -13.69 5.25
C TRP A 28 -14.13 -12.76 4.96
N ARG A 29 -14.11 -11.60 5.60
CA ARG A 29 -15.05 -10.49 5.38
C ARG A 29 -14.29 -9.27 4.88
N MET A 30 -14.98 -8.37 4.17
CA MET A 30 -14.41 -7.15 3.60
C MET A 30 -15.19 -5.94 4.07
N ASP A 31 -14.47 -4.93 4.53
CA ASP A 31 -14.96 -3.62 4.85
C ASP A 31 -14.33 -2.62 3.86
N PHE A 32 -15.01 -2.42 2.72
CA PHE A 32 -14.55 -1.55 1.64
C PHE A 32 -15.77 -0.82 1.03
N GLN A 33 -15.65 0.48 0.87
CA GLN A 33 -16.75 1.36 0.41
C GLN A 33 -16.37 2.21 -0.82
N GLY A 34 -15.34 1.80 -1.56
CA GLY A 34 -14.81 2.55 -2.70
C GLY A 34 -13.51 3.28 -2.40
N LEU A 35 -13.06 4.10 -3.34
CA LEU A 35 -11.86 4.94 -3.20
C LEU A 35 -12.23 6.42 -3.31
N PRO A 36 -11.55 7.30 -2.54
CA PRO A 36 -11.89 8.72 -2.50
C PRO A 36 -11.43 9.48 -3.76
N THR A 37 -10.43 8.95 -4.46
CA THR A 37 -9.81 9.59 -5.63
C THR A 37 -9.40 8.57 -6.69
N GLN A 38 -9.05 9.04 -7.88
CA GLN A 38 -8.55 8.19 -8.96
C GLN A 38 -7.10 7.72 -8.73
N GLN A 39 -6.33 8.42 -7.91
CA GLN A 39 -4.94 8.08 -7.59
C GLN A 39 -4.71 8.02 -6.09
N GLY A 40 -3.80 7.14 -5.67
CA GLY A 40 -3.42 7.02 -4.27
C GLY A 40 -2.36 5.97 -4.00
N VAL A 41 -1.93 5.92 -2.76
CA VAL A 41 -1.03 4.90 -2.24
C VAL A 41 -1.78 4.04 -1.24
N ILE A 42 -1.67 2.72 -1.35
CA ILE A 42 -2.24 1.78 -0.38
C ILE A 42 -1.12 1.22 0.48
N VAL A 43 -1.22 1.45 1.77
CA VAL A 43 -0.40 0.79 2.78
C VAL A 43 -1.10 -0.50 3.19
N VAL A 44 -0.47 -1.63 2.92
CA VAL A 44 -0.93 -2.96 3.36
C VAL A 44 -0.21 -3.31 4.66
N TYR A 45 -0.97 -3.52 5.73
CA TYR A 45 -0.44 -3.78 7.07
C TYR A 45 -1.32 -4.77 7.85
N PRO A 46 -0.74 -5.60 8.72
CA PRO A 46 0.69 -5.91 8.81
C PRO A 46 1.11 -6.92 7.72
N HIS A 47 2.41 -6.93 7.40
CA HIS A 47 2.97 -7.88 6.42
C HIS A 47 3.89 -8.88 7.12
N THR A 48 3.31 -9.95 7.64
CA THR A 48 3.98 -10.88 8.55
C THR A 48 4.10 -12.30 8.00
N SER A 49 3.52 -12.57 6.80
CA SER A 49 3.47 -13.91 6.23
C SER A 49 3.55 -13.91 4.70
N ASN A 50 3.95 -15.05 4.13
CA ASN A 50 3.82 -15.31 2.69
C ASN A 50 2.35 -15.41 2.25
N TRP A 51 1.45 -15.75 3.17
CA TRP A 51 0.01 -15.85 2.92
C TRP A 51 -0.66 -14.49 2.70
N ASP A 52 -0.03 -13.40 3.13
CA ASP A 52 -0.59 -12.05 2.95
C ASP A 52 -0.78 -11.72 1.47
N PHE A 53 0.14 -12.17 0.61
CA PHE A 53 0.05 -11.90 -0.83
C PHE A 53 -1.12 -12.64 -1.52
N PRO A 54 -1.30 -13.97 -1.39
CA PRO A 54 -2.47 -14.65 -1.95
C PRO A 54 -3.80 -14.11 -1.41
N VAL A 55 -3.87 -13.83 -0.11
CA VAL A 55 -5.07 -13.26 0.52
C VAL A 55 -5.36 -11.86 -0.03
N ALA A 56 -4.35 -10.97 -0.08
CA ALA A 56 -4.52 -9.63 -0.63
C ALA A 56 -4.92 -9.65 -2.12
N LEU A 57 -4.37 -10.60 -2.91
CA LEU A 57 -4.73 -10.76 -4.31
C LEU A 57 -6.20 -11.20 -4.47
N LEU A 58 -6.63 -12.16 -3.67
CA LEU A 58 -8.03 -12.61 -3.66
C LEU A 58 -8.97 -11.49 -3.22
N LEU A 59 -8.60 -10.72 -2.18
CA LEU A 59 -9.33 -9.55 -1.72
C LEU A 59 -9.40 -8.46 -2.81
N LYS A 60 -8.28 -8.18 -3.50
CA LYS A 60 -8.22 -7.26 -4.64
C LYS A 60 -9.24 -7.64 -5.73
N TRP A 61 -9.31 -8.92 -6.10
CA TRP A 61 -10.27 -9.39 -7.10
C TRP A 61 -11.71 -9.37 -6.59
N ALA A 62 -11.94 -9.70 -5.33
CA ALA A 62 -13.26 -9.67 -4.73
C ALA A 62 -13.83 -8.25 -4.64
N VAL A 63 -12.98 -7.25 -4.38
CA VAL A 63 -13.31 -5.83 -4.40
C VAL A 63 -13.40 -5.29 -5.83
N GLY A 64 -12.54 -5.78 -6.74
CA GLY A 64 -12.46 -5.36 -8.15
C GLY A 64 -11.52 -4.19 -8.41
N ILE A 65 -10.70 -3.79 -7.42
CA ILE A 65 -9.76 -2.69 -7.60
C ILE A 65 -8.59 -3.08 -8.51
N ARG A 66 -8.17 -2.12 -9.35
CA ARG A 66 -6.97 -2.27 -10.19
C ARG A 66 -5.80 -1.64 -9.47
N VAL A 67 -5.07 -2.43 -8.68
CA VAL A 67 -3.93 -1.95 -7.90
C VAL A 67 -2.65 -2.49 -8.48
N GLN A 68 -1.67 -1.62 -8.65
CA GLN A 68 -0.28 -1.99 -8.90
C GLN A 68 0.45 -2.19 -7.58
N PHE A 69 1.47 -3.04 -7.56
CA PHE A 69 2.30 -3.25 -6.37
C PHE A 69 3.76 -3.42 -6.75
N TRP A 70 4.63 -3.01 -5.86
CA TRP A 70 6.05 -3.13 -6.04
C TRP A 70 6.52 -4.57 -5.85
N SER A 71 7.34 -5.03 -6.78
CA SER A 71 7.95 -6.34 -6.72
C SER A 71 9.42 -6.28 -7.14
N LYS A 72 10.24 -7.19 -6.60
CA LYS A 72 11.67 -7.24 -6.94
C LYS A 72 11.85 -7.48 -8.43
N ASP A 73 12.75 -6.73 -9.07
CA ASP A 73 13.12 -6.88 -10.48
C ASP A 73 13.57 -8.29 -10.85
N THR A 74 14.26 -8.97 -9.92
CA THR A 74 14.71 -10.36 -10.10
C THR A 74 13.57 -11.33 -10.39
N LEU A 75 12.37 -11.09 -9.88
CA LEU A 75 11.21 -11.95 -10.13
C LEU A 75 10.70 -11.82 -11.58
N PHE A 76 11.00 -10.70 -12.24
CA PHE A 76 10.63 -10.48 -13.64
C PHE A 76 11.61 -11.12 -14.64
N ARG A 77 12.69 -11.73 -14.19
CA ARG A 77 13.64 -12.47 -15.03
C ARG A 77 13.12 -13.84 -15.44
N ILE A 78 12.12 -14.39 -14.72
CA ILE A 78 11.50 -15.68 -15.03
C ILE A 78 10.33 -15.44 -16.00
N PRO A 79 10.38 -15.89 -17.28
CA PRO A 79 9.45 -15.43 -18.32
C PRO A 79 7.97 -15.67 -18.01
N LEU A 80 7.57 -16.88 -17.65
CA LEU A 80 6.18 -17.21 -17.33
C LEU A 80 5.68 -16.52 -16.05
N PHE A 81 6.54 -16.49 -15.02
CA PHE A 81 6.25 -15.83 -13.75
C PHE A 81 6.16 -14.30 -13.93
N SER A 82 7.04 -13.71 -14.74
CA SER A 82 7.01 -12.30 -15.09
C SER A 82 5.70 -11.89 -15.76
N ARG A 83 5.21 -12.72 -16.69
CA ARG A 83 3.94 -12.46 -17.39
C ARG A 83 2.76 -12.50 -16.42
N TRP A 84 2.71 -13.51 -15.55
CA TRP A 84 1.71 -13.60 -14.51
C TRP A 84 1.80 -12.43 -13.52
N LEU A 85 3.02 -12.09 -13.06
CA LEU A 85 3.22 -11.02 -12.09
C LEU A 85 2.78 -9.66 -12.64
N ARG A 86 3.06 -9.36 -13.92
CA ARG A 86 2.55 -8.16 -14.59
C ARG A 86 1.03 -8.18 -14.70
N TRP A 87 0.45 -9.32 -15.03
CA TRP A 87 -1.00 -9.46 -15.14
C TRP A 87 -1.71 -9.19 -13.82
N VAL A 88 -1.15 -9.62 -12.70
CA VAL A 88 -1.72 -9.33 -11.37
C VAL A 88 -1.42 -7.90 -10.88
N GLY A 89 -0.63 -7.12 -11.60
CA GLY A 89 -0.33 -5.71 -11.30
C GLY A 89 1.06 -5.47 -10.69
N GLY A 90 1.97 -6.43 -10.77
CA GLY A 90 3.35 -6.27 -10.33
C GLY A 90 4.14 -5.31 -11.22
N VAL A 91 4.84 -4.35 -10.61
CA VAL A 91 5.75 -3.41 -11.27
C VAL A 91 7.17 -3.69 -10.79
N PRO A 92 8.12 -3.93 -11.71
CA PRO A 92 9.52 -4.12 -11.34
C PRO A 92 10.11 -2.84 -10.77
N ILE A 93 10.85 -2.97 -9.67
CA ILE A 93 11.60 -1.87 -9.08
C ILE A 93 13.08 -2.11 -9.25
N SER A 94 13.76 -1.20 -9.93
CA SER A 94 15.23 -1.12 -9.92
C SER A 94 15.68 -0.19 -8.81
N ARG A 95 16.46 -0.72 -7.87
CA ARG A 95 17.04 0.09 -6.79
C ARG A 95 18.17 1.01 -7.25
N SER A 96 18.71 0.77 -8.45
CA SER A 96 19.79 1.54 -9.07
C SER A 96 19.30 2.66 -9.98
N ALA A 97 18.00 2.97 -9.98
CA ALA A 97 17.43 3.97 -10.86
C ALA A 97 17.89 5.40 -10.48
N PRO A 98 18.21 6.25 -11.48
CA PRO A 98 18.40 7.69 -11.25
C PRO A 98 17.18 8.28 -10.53
N HIS A 99 17.39 9.17 -9.57
CA HIS A 99 16.36 9.75 -8.70
C HIS A 99 15.64 8.76 -7.76
N GLY A 100 16.11 7.51 -7.68
CA GLY A 100 15.52 6.46 -6.83
C GLY A 100 14.10 6.04 -7.26
N VAL A 101 13.60 5.00 -6.58
CA VAL A 101 12.27 4.44 -6.86
C VAL A 101 11.14 5.43 -6.57
N VAL A 102 11.28 6.24 -5.52
CA VAL A 102 10.25 7.22 -5.12
C VAL A 102 10.09 8.29 -6.19
N GLY A 103 11.19 8.89 -6.67
CA GLY A 103 11.12 9.94 -7.70
C GLY A 103 10.50 9.47 -9.01
N GLN A 104 10.88 8.28 -9.50
CA GLN A 104 10.28 7.71 -10.72
C GLN A 104 8.77 7.46 -10.55
N MET A 105 8.37 6.93 -9.41
CA MET A 105 6.97 6.64 -9.16
C MET A 105 6.16 7.93 -8.97
N THR A 106 6.73 8.95 -8.32
CA THR A 106 6.12 10.28 -8.22
C THR A 106 5.84 10.85 -9.60
N ALA A 107 6.83 10.84 -10.49
CA ALA A 107 6.67 11.33 -11.86
C ALA A 107 5.58 10.56 -12.63
N LEU A 108 5.56 9.23 -12.50
CA LEU A 108 4.53 8.40 -13.12
C LEU A 108 3.13 8.73 -12.57
N MET A 109 2.98 8.88 -11.25
CA MET A 109 1.70 9.23 -10.63
C MET A 109 1.22 10.62 -11.08
N GLN A 110 2.12 11.59 -11.11
CA GLN A 110 1.81 12.95 -11.60
C GLN A 110 1.39 12.94 -13.07
N GLN A 111 2.09 12.18 -13.92
CA GLN A 111 1.71 12.00 -15.33
C GLN A 111 0.31 11.38 -15.45
N LYS A 112 0.01 10.31 -14.68
CA LYS A 112 -1.32 9.68 -14.66
C LYS A 112 -2.40 10.63 -14.17
N LYS A 113 -2.10 11.43 -13.14
CA LYS A 113 -3.01 12.44 -12.59
C LYS A 113 -3.33 13.52 -13.62
N ALA A 114 -2.33 14.03 -14.33
CA ALA A 114 -2.52 15.01 -15.39
C ALA A 114 -3.37 14.49 -16.57
N GLN A 115 -3.33 13.18 -16.82
CA GLN A 115 -4.12 12.50 -17.86
C GLN A 115 -5.51 12.06 -17.36
N GLY A 116 -5.88 12.34 -16.11
CA GLY A 116 -7.14 11.87 -15.51
C GLY A 116 -7.23 10.34 -15.36
N GLN A 117 -6.09 9.64 -15.42
CA GLN A 117 -6.05 8.18 -15.41
C GLN A 117 -6.00 7.63 -13.99
N TYR A 118 -6.71 6.53 -13.80
CA TYR A 118 -6.70 5.79 -12.54
C TYR A 118 -5.33 5.15 -12.29
N PHE A 119 -4.81 5.37 -11.06
CA PHE A 119 -3.55 4.75 -10.63
C PHE A 119 -3.47 4.63 -9.10
N TRP A 120 -3.51 3.42 -8.59
CA TRP A 120 -3.28 3.13 -7.17
C TRP A 120 -2.12 2.16 -7.01
N LEU A 121 -1.19 2.52 -6.13
CA LEU A 121 -0.02 1.73 -5.82
C LEU A 121 -0.12 1.14 -4.42
N ALA A 122 -0.09 -0.19 -4.30
CA ALA A 122 -0.04 -0.87 -3.01
C ALA A 122 1.40 -1.26 -2.65
N LEU A 123 1.73 -1.08 -1.39
CA LEU A 123 2.99 -1.52 -0.83
C LEU A 123 2.87 -1.83 0.66
N SER A 124 3.77 -2.69 1.17
CA SER A 124 3.96 -2.83 2.60
C SER A 124 5.11 -1.93 3.06
N PRO A 125 4.87 -0.98 3.97
CA PRO A 125 5.91 -0.07 4.44
C PRO A 125 6.96 -0.78 5.31
N GLU A 126 6.65 -1.93 5.88
CA GLU A 126 7.59 -2.77 6.63
C GLU A 126 8.73 -3.27 5.74
N GLY A 127 8.46 -3.52 4.45
CA GLY A 127 9.45 -3.98 3.46
C GLY A 127 10.01 -5.37 3.70
N THR A 128 9.54 -6.07 4.71
CA THR A 128 9.89 -7.44 5.11
C THR A 128 8.73 -8.07 5.88
N ARG A 129 8.83 -9.38 6.16
CA ARG A 129 7.87 -10.14 6.98
C ARG A 129 8.43 -10.46 8.39
N ARG A 130 9.59 -9.91 8.71
CA ARG A 130 10.21 -9.99 10.03
C ARG A 130 9.94 -8.69 10.78
N LEU A 131 9.93 -8.75 12.10
CA LEU A 131 9.86 -7.57 12.95
C LEU A 131 10.96 -6.57 12.57
N THR A 132 10.57 -5.32 12.46
CA THR A 132 11.45 -4.17 12.26
C THR A 132 11.09 -3.06 13.23
N ASP A 133 11.96 -2.08 13.39
CA ASP A 133 11.75 -0.96 14.32
C ASP A 133 10.65 0.02 13.88
N GLY A 134 10.11 -0.17 12.65
CA GLY A 134 9.05 0.66 12.10
C GLY A 134 8.93 0.54 10.58
N TRP A 135 8.32 1.52 9.98
CA TRP A 135 7.99 1.62 8.58
C TRP A 135 9.03 2.40 7.79
N ARG A 136 9.28 2.00 6.54
CA ARG A 136 10.13 2.75 5.60
C ARG A 136 9.38 3.96 5.07
N SER A 137 10.06 5.10 4.95
CA SER A 137 9.48 6.39 4.57
C SER A 137 9.04 6.50 3.09
N GLY A 138 9.32 5.49 2.26
CA GLY A 138 9.07 5.56 0.80
C GLY A 138 7.63 5.88 0.42
N PHE A 139 6.64 5.25 1.06
CA PHE A 139 5.23 5.50 0.81
C PHE A 139 4.83 6.94 1.20
N TYR A 140 5.36 7.42 2.31
CA TYR A 140 5.07 8.74 2.86
C TYR A 140 5.57 9.84 1.95
N ARG A 141 6.85 9.75 1.53
CA ARG A 141 7.45 10.68 0.56
C ARG A 141 6.70 10.66 -0.77
N LEU A 142 6.37 9.47 -1.29
CA LEU A 142 5.63 9.31 -2.53
C LEU A 142 4.27 10.00 -2.47
N ALA A 143 3.49 9.74 -1.42
CA ALA A 143 2.15 10.30 -1.28
C ALA A 143 2.16 11.83 -1.13
N LEU A 144 3.13 12.38 -0.38
CA LEU A 144 3.32 13.83 -0.27
C LEU A 144 3.72 14.47 -1.60
N GLN A 145 4.74 13.92 -2.29
CA GLN A 145 5.25 14.48 -3.54
C GLN A 145 4.24 14.40 -4.70
N ALA A 146 3.44 13.33 -4.74
CA ALA A 146 2.39 13.16 -5.74
C ALA A 146 1.08 13.85 -5.36
N ASP A 147 0.96 14.40 -4.15
CA ASP A 147 -0.26 14.97 -3.59
C ASP A 147 -1.46 14.03 -3.77
N VAL A 148 -1.36 12.83 -3.18
CA VAL A 148 -2.38 11.79 -3.23
C VAL A 148 -2.66 11.21 -1.84
N PRO A 149 -3.88 10.70 -1.58
CA PRO A 149 -4.21 10.09 -0.30
C PRO A 149 -3.48 8.75 -0.09
N VAL A 150 -3.30 8.42 1.18
CA VAL A 150 -2.85 7.10 1.64
C VAL A 150 -4.07 6.33 2.16
N GLY A 151 -4.38 5.21 1.53
CA GLY A 151 -5.40 4.27 1.99
C GLY A 151 -4.78 3.20 2.90
N LEU A 152 -5.44 2.89 4.00
CA LEU A 152 -4.97 1.94 4.99
C LEU A 152 -5.69 0.60 4.82
N ALA A 153 -4.99 -0.40 4.28
CA ALA A 153 -5.52 -1.75 4.07
C ALA A 153 -5.01 -2.69 5.18
N GLY A 154 -5.83 -2.85 6.21
CA GLY A 154 -5.56 -3.74 7.33
C GLY A 154 -5.94 -5.19 7.04
N LEU A 155 -4.98 -6.13 7.08
CA LEU A 155 -5.23 -7.56 6.99
C LEU A 155 -5.34 -8.17 8.39
N ASP A 156 -6.56 -8.22 8.91
CA ASP A 156 -6.81 -8.77 10.25
C ASP A 156 -7.10 -10.28 10.17
N TYR A 157 -6.08 -11.08 10.47
CA TYR A 157 -6.18 -12.53 10.50
C TYR A 157 -6.95 -13.04 11.72
N SER A 158 -6.93 -12.31 12.83
CA SER A 158 -7.63 -12.73 14.04
C SER A 158 -9.15 -12.77 13.86
N ARG A 159 -9.68 -11.83 13.05
CA ARG A 159 -11.10 -11.73 12.70
C ARG A 159 -11.37 -12.13 11.26
N LYS A 160 -10.34 -12.53 10.50
CA LYS A 160 -10.40 -12.80 9.04
C LYS A 160 -11.10 -11.65 8.30
N ARG A 161 -10.59 -10.43 8.45
CA ARG A 161 -11.21 -9.23 7.92
C ARG A 161 -10.22 -8.36 7.18
N LEU A 162 -10.58 -7.92 5.96
CA LEU A 162 -9.96 -6.77 5.32
C LEU A 162 -10.65 -5.51 5.82
N ILE A 163 -9.89 -4.58 6.39
CA ILE A 163 -10.34 -3.26 6.77
C ILE A 163 -9.68 -2.27 5.82
N PHE A 164 -10.43 -1.78 4.83
CA PHE A 164 -9.94 -0.83 3.84
C PHE A 164 -10.99 0.26 3.60
N ARG A 165 -11.13 1.12 4.58
CA ARG A 165 -12.11 2.21 4.60
C ARG A 165 -11.51 3.54 5.03
N ASP A 166 -10.29 3.51 5.58
CA ASP A 166 -9.65 4.68 6.15
C ASP A 166 -8.62 5.23 5.16
N PHE A 167 -8.75 6.52 4.84
CA PHE A 167 -7.87 7.24 3.93
C PHE A 167 -7.36 8.50 4.61
N VAL A 168 -6.06 8.75 4.50
CA VAL A 168 -5.37 9.88 5.13
C VAL A 168 -4.77 10.77 4.06
N ARG A 169 -5.08 12.06 4.06
CA ARG A 169 -4.32 13.06 3.34
C ARG A 169 -3.19 13.50 4.25
N LEU A 170 -1.95 13.33 3.79
CA LEU A 170 -0.79 13.66 4.59
C LEU A 170 -0.67 15.17 4.75
N SER A 171 -0.42 15.60 5.97
CA SER A 171 -0.22 17.02 6.32
C SER A 171 1.23 17.47 6.14
N GLY A 172 2.17 16.53 6.09
CA GLY A 172 3.60 16.76 6.16
C GLY A 172 4.14 16.77 7.60
N ASN A 173 3.26 16.77 8.60
CA ASN A 173 3.63 16.53 9.99
C ASN A 173 3.67 14.99 10.22
N GLU A 174 4.87 14.42 10.11
CA GLU A 174 5.08 12.98 10.22
C GLU A 174 4.47 12.38 11.49
N LYS A 175 4.65 13.07 12.62
CA LYS A 175 4.17 12.58 13.92
C LYS A 175 2.65 12.45 13.96
N ASP A 176 1.95 13.46 13.50
CA ASP A 176 0.48 13.49 13.53
C ASP A 176 -0.12 12.54 12.49
N ASP A 177 0.46 12.52 11.29
CA ASP A 177 0.03 11.63 10.21
C ASP A 177 0.15 10.17 10.62
N LEU A 178 1.30 9.77 11.21
CA LEU A 178 1.51 8.39 11.65
C LEU A 178 0.70 8.03 12.88
N ALA A 179 0.45 8.97 13.79
CA ALA A 179 -0.45 8.75 14.93
C ALA A 179 -1.88 8.44 14.45
N CYS A 180 -2.36 9.15 13.43
CA CYS A 180 -3.66 8.89 12.80
C CYS A 180 -3.70 7.47 12.18
N MET A 181 -2.66 7.08 11.43
CA MET A 181 -2.56 5.74 10.85
C MET A 181 -2.47 4.65 11.92
N ALA A 182 -1.71 4.87 12.99
CA ALA A 182 -1.58 3.94 14.09
C ALA A 182 -2.93 3.70 14.79
N LEU A 183 -3.70 4.77 14.98
CA LEU A 183 -5.05 4.66 15.57
C LEU A 183 -6.00 3.85 14.69
N ALA A 184 -5.99 4.08 13.38
CA ALA A 184 -6.84 3.33 12.43
C ALA A 184 -6.47 1.84 12.36
N LEU A 185 -5.19 1.50 12.56
CA LEU A 185 -4.66 0.14 12.44
C LEU A 185 -4.45 -0.57 13.79
N LYS A 186 -4.77 0.05 14.92
CA LYS A 186 -4.46 -0.43 16.28
C LYS A 186 -4.97 -1.85 16.60
N ASP A 187 -6.12 -2.21 16.02
CA ASP A 187 -6.79 -3.49 16.29
C ASP A 187 -6.52 -4.56 15.22
N VAL A 188 -5.70 -4.24 14.20
CA VAL A 188 -5.37 -5.16 13.12
C VAL A 188 -4.26 -6.12 13.57
N ARG A 189 -4.49 -7.43 13.43
CA ARG A 189 -3.55 -8.48 13.83
C ARG A 189 -3.15 -9.32 12.61
N GLY A 190 -1.86 -9.35 12.32
CA GLY A 190 -1.29 -10.22 11.28
C GLY A 190 -1.38 -11.71 11.62
N LEU A 191 -1.02 -12.56 10.64
CA LEU A 191 -0.92 -14.00 10.87
C LEU A 191 0.13 -14.34 11.93
N ARG A 192 1.19 -13.55 12.02
CA ARG A 192 2.22 -13.59 13.07
C ARG A 192 2.26 -12.23 13.75
N PRO A 193 1.45 -12.00 14.79
CA PRO A 193 1.31 -10.68 15.41
C PRO A 193 2.64 -10.11 15.92
N ASP A 194 3.52 -10.97 16.46
CA ASP A 194 4.82 -10.57 17.02
C ASP A 194 5.83 -10.08 15.94
N ALA A 195 5.54 -10.33 14.67
CA ALA A 195 6.36 -9.87 13.55
C ALA A 195 5.88 -8.53 12.96
N ALA A 196 4.78 -7.97 13.44
CA ALA A 196 4.24 -6.70 12.98
C ALA A 196 5.07 -5.53 13.50
N ALA A 197 5.55 -4.68 12.61
CA ALA A 197 6.31 -3.50 12.99
C ALA A 197 5.42 -2.40 13.58
N PRO A 198 5.89 -1.61 14.56
CA PRO A 198 5.14 -0.46 15.04
C PRO A 198 4.95 0.59 13.94
N VAL A 199 3.79 1.28 13.98
CA VAL A 199 3.44 2.32 13.01
C VAL A 199 4.20 3.61 13.35
N ARG A 200 5.46 3.67 12.93
CA ARG A 200 6.35 4.84 13.02
C ARG A 200 7.38 4.75 11.91
N LEU A 201 7.92 5.86 11.41
CA LEU A 201 9.00 5.78 10.45
C LEU A 201 10.32 5.39 11.11
N ILE A 202 11.05 4.50 10.44
CA ILE A 202 12.46 4.24 10.79
C ILE A 202 13.22 5.51 10.41
N LYS A 203 13.97 6.08 11.36
CA LYS A 203 14.92 7.15 11.06
C LYS A 203 15.91 6.58 10.03
N SER A 204 15.97 7.16 8.84
CA SER A 204 17.01 6.82 7.88
C SER A 204 18.33 7.28 8.48
N ASP A 205 19.20 6.35 8.80
CA ASP A 205 20.61 6.67 9.04
C ASP A 205 21.07 7.49 7.84
N GLY A 206 21.56 8.71 8.11
CA GLY A 206 21.77 9.77 7.14
C GLY A 206 22.41 9.31 5.83
N VAL A 207 21.70 9.45 4.74
CA VAL A 207 22.35 9.82 3.49
C VAL A 207 22.73 11.27 3.68
N GLN A 208 24.05 11.50 3.82
CA GLN A 208 24.69 12.80 3.88
C GLN A 208 24.02 13.76 2.88
N ALA A 209 23.50 14.85 3.39
CA ALA A 209 23.28 16.03 2.61
C ALA A 209 24.66 16.45 2.08
N ASP A 210 24.96 16.09 0.83
CA ASP A 210 26.08 16.70 0.14
C ASP A 210 25.86 18.20 0.12
N THR A 211 26.59 18.83 0.99
CA THR A 211 26.80 20.28 1.09
C THR A 211 27.29 20.74 -0.28
N ILE A 212 26.39 21.35 -1.04
CA ILE A 212 26.79 22.21 -2.15
C ILE A 212 27.35 23.49 -1.51
N GLN A 213 28.64 23.49 -1.23
CA GLN A 213 29.44 24.69 -1.08
C GLN A 213 30.41 24.82 -2.26
N LYS A 214 30.21 25.92 -2.94
CA LYS A 214 31.00 26.59 -3.98
C LYS A 214 30.76 26.18 -5.41
#